data_a64acc9bf246962d9d199bd22f188756
#
_entry.id   a64acc9bf246962d9d199bd22f188756
#
_cell.length_a   1.000
_cell.length_b   1.000
_cell.length_c   1.000
_cell.angle_alpha   90.00
_cell.angle_beta   90.00
_cell.angle_gamma   90.00
#
_symmetry.space_group_name_H-M   'P 1'
#
loop_
_entity.id
_entity.type
_entity.pdbx_description
1 polymer ?
#
loop_
_entity_poly.entity_id
_entity_poly.type
_entity_poly.pdbx_seq_one_letter_code
_entity_poly.pdbx_strand_id
1 'polypeptide(L)'
;YTVIVSSPANDPAAMQYIAPYAGCAVAEYFMYRGRDTLIVYDDLSKHAVAYRTLSLLLERAPGREAYPGDVFYLHARLLERSAHLSAALGGGSMTALPIVETQAGDVSAYIPTNVISITDGQIFLESELFFAGQRPAVSVGLSVSRVGGAAQTKLMKKAVGSIRLDLSQYREMQVFTRFGGDLDETTLRELRYGAGLTRLLRQSLHAPLSQAEQVLLLLSAQARLF
;
A
#
# COMPACT_ATOMS: atom_id res chain seq x y z
N TYR A 1 -6.54 -22.36 0.51
CA TYR A 1 -6.86 -20.98 0.14
C TYR A 1 -5.67 -20.16 -0.37
N THR A 2 -4.44 -20.60 -0.11
CA THR A 2 -3.23 -19.86 -0.49
C THR A 2 -2.42 -20.67 -1.48
N VAL A 3 -2.01 -20.02 -2.59
CA VAL A 3 -1.06 -20.57 -3.56
C VAL A 3 0.19 -19.73 -3.48
N ILE A 4 1.35 -20.37 -3.35
CA ILE A 4 2.65 -19.69 -3.31
C ILE A 4 3.39 -20.03 -4.59
N VAL A 5 3.76 -18.99 -5.36
CA VAL A 5 4.66 -19.06 -6.50
C VAL A 5 5.96 -18.41 -6.06
N SER A 6 7.02 -19.20 -5.98
CA SER A 6 8.31 -18.74 -5.44
C SER A 6 9.40 -18.82 -6.49
N SER A 7 10.17 -17.76 -6.60
CA SER A 7 11.43 -17.69 -7.31
C SER A 7 12.40 -16.88 -6.44
N PRO A 8 13.21 -17.55 -5.62
CA PRO A 8 14.13 -16.89 -4.70
C PRO A 8 15.28 -16.18 -5.42
N ALA A 9 16.02 -15.36 -4.68
CA ALA A 9 17.06 -14.48 -5.23
C ALA A 9 18.23 -15.25 -5.91
N ASN A 10 18.41 -16.52 -5.61
CA ASN A 10 19.43 -17.39 -6.22
C ASN A 10 18.94 -18.09 -7.50
N ASP A 11 17.67 -17.94 -7.87
CA ASP A 11 17.16 -18.45 -9.13
C ASP A 11 17.69 -17.63 -10.33
N PRO A 12 17.76 -18.22 -11.52
CA PRO A 12 18.07 -17.49 -12.75
C PRO A 12 17.12 -16.32 -12.97
N ALA A 13 17.63 -15.19 -13.49
CA ALA A 13 16.84 -13.98 -13.75
C ALA A 13 15.59 -14.27 -14.62
N ALA A 14 15.64 -15.23 -15.52
CA ALA A 14 14.49 -15.66 -16.32
C ALA A 14 13.35 -16.23 -15.47
N MET A 15 13.66 -16.98 -14.42
CA MET A 15 12.66 -17.53 -13.50
C MET A 15 12.05 -16.42 -12.65
N GLN A 16 12.86 -15.52 -12.10
CA GLN A 16 12.40 -14.36 -11.36
C GLN A 16 11.51 -13.44 -12.23
N TYR A 17 11.82 -13.32 -13.52
CA TYR A 17 11.01 -12.58 -14.48
C TYR A 17 9.64 -13.22 -14.74
N ILE A 18 9.58 -14.56 -14.86
CA ILE A 18 8.34 -15.27 -15.20
C ILE A 18 7.42 -15.45 -13.98
N ALA A 19 7.96 -15.57 -12.78
CA ALA A 19 7.20 -15.92 -11.57
C ALA A 19 5.98 -15.01 -11.31
N PRO A 20 6.06 -13.66 -11.38
CA PRO A 20 4.88 -12.80 -11.17
C PRO A 20 3.78 -13.04 -12.20
N TYR A 21 4.14 -13.30 -13.46
CA TYR A 21 3.17 -13.60 -14.51
C TYR A 21 2.50 -14.96 -14.32
N ALA A 22 3.25 -15.96 -13.86
CA ALA A 22 2.70 -17.27 -13.53
C ALA A 22 1.71 -17.15 -12.36
N GLY A 23 2.07 -16.43 -11.29
CA GLY A 23 1.17 -16.16 -10.18
C GLY A 23 -0.10 -15.42 -10.60
N CYS A 24 0.04 -14.43 -11.47
CA CYS A 24 -1.09 -13.69 -12.03
C CYS A 24 -2.03 -14.61 -12.85
N ALA A 25 -1.50 -15.50 -13.66
CA ALA A 25 -2.30 -16.45 -14.43
C ALA A 25 -3.11 -17.40 -13.53
N VAL A 26 -2.54 -17.82 -12.40
CA VAL A 26 -3.28 -18.60 -11.39
C VAL A 26 -4.41 -17.79 -10.77
N ALA A 27 -4.18 -16.53 -10.42
CA ALA A 27 -5.21 -15.65 -9.88
C ALA A 27 -6.34 -15.39 -10.89
N GLU A 28 -6.01 -15.14 -12.16
CA GLU A 28 -6.98 -14.99 -13.26
C GLU A 28 -7.89 -16.21 -13.43
N TYR A 29 -7.33 -17.41 -13.27
CA TYR A 29 -8.13 -18.63 -13.36
C TYR A 29 -9.32 -18.64 -12.38
N PHE A 30 -9.12 -18.13 -11.18
CA PHE A 30 -10.20 -18.00 -10.20
C PHE A 30 -11.11 -16.80 -10.48
N MET A 31 -10.55 -15.66 -10.88
CA MET A 31 -11.30 -14.46 -11.24
C MET A 31 -12.31 -14.75 -12.37
N TYR A 32 -11.88 -15.41 -13.44
CA TYR A 32 -12.77 -15.80 -14.56
C TYR A 32 -13.82 -16.84 -14.20
N ARG A 33 -13.73 -17.44 -13.00
CA ARG A 33 -14.76 -18.32 -12.44
C ARG A 33 -15.68 -17.63 -11.44
N GLY A 34 -15.69 -16.31 -11.46
CA GLY A 34 -16.56 -15.50 -10.59
C GLY A 34 -16.11 -15.44 -9.14
N ARG A 35 -14.82 -15.71 -8.86
CA ARG A 35 -14.27 -15.63 -7.50
C ARG A 35 -13.48 -14.35 -7.31
N ASP A 36 -13.44 -13.87 -6.06
CA ASP A 36 -12.58 -12.79 -5.65
C ASP A 36 -11.21 -13.32 -5.27
N THR A 37 -10.16 -12.72 -5.81
CA THR A 37 -8.77 -13.12 -5.60
C THR A 37 -7.94 -11.94 -5.10
N LEU A 38 -6.97 -12.24 -4.25
CA LEU A 38 -5.95 -11.30 -3.82
C LEU A 38 -4.60 -11.85 -4.26
N ILE A 39 -3.81 -11.04 -4.97
CA ILE A 39 -2.45 -11.36 -5.34
C ILE A 39 -1.47 -10.36 -4.72
N VAL A 40 -0.42 -10.88 -4.08
CA VAL A 40 0.66 -10.08 -3.53
C VAL A 40 1.92 -10.36 -4.33
N TYR A 41 2.56 -9.31 -4.84
CA TYR A 41 3.84 -9.39 -5.53
C TYR A 41 4.96 -8.90 -4.60
N ASP A 42 5.71 -9.83 -4.02
CA ASP A 42 6.80 -9.53 -3.10
C ASP A 42 8.15 -9.97 -3.71
N ASP A 43 8.87 -9.05 -4.40
CA ASP A 43 8.51 -7.67 -4.71
C ASP A 43 8.79 -7.35 -6.21
N LEU A 44 8.18 -6.25 -6.68
CA LEU A 44 8.36 -5.80 -8.06
C LEU A 44 9.68 -5.04 -8.29
N SER A 45 10.38 -4.58 -7.24
CA SER A 45 11.73 -4.02 -7.38
C SER A 45 12.69 -5.09 -7.86
N LYS A 46 12.66 -6.30 -7.27
CA LYS A 46 13.48 -7.43 -7.71
C LYS A 46 13.09 -7.96 -9.08
N HIS A 47 11.80 -7.94 -9.40
CA HIS A 47 11.30 -8.24 -10.73
C HIS A 47 11.89 -7.29 -11.80
N ALA A 48 11.94 -5.99 -11.51
CA ALA A 48 12.58 -5.01 -12.39
C ALA A 48 14.08 -5.24 -12.55
N VAL A 49 14.79 -5.62 -11.47
CA VAL A 49 16.21 -5.98 -11.50
C VAL A 49 16.45 -7.21 -12.38
N ALA A 50 15.62 -8.24 -12.25
CA ALA A 50 15.69 -9.43 -13.10
C ALA A 50 15.52 -9.08 -14.59
N TYR A 51 14.55 -8.23 -14.90
CA TYR A 51 14.32 -7.74 -16.27
C TYR A 51 15.48 -6.89 -16.80
N ARG A 52 16.07 -6.03 -15.97
CA ARG A 52 17.28 -5.29 -16.30
C ARG A 52 18.43 -6.22 -16.65
N THR A 53 18.65 -7.24 -15.82
CA THR A 53 19.69 -8.24 -16.05
C THR A 53 19.51 -8.95 -17.39
N LEU A 54 18.30 -9.43 -17.69
CA LEU A 54 18.00 -10.06 -18.98
C LEU A 54 18.22 -9.09 -20.15
N SER A 55 17.80 -7.84 -20.01
CA SER A 55 17.94 -6.84 -21.07
C SER A 55 19.42 -6.51 -21.35
N LEU A 56 20.25 -6.42 -20.31
CA LEU A 56 21.68 -6.19 -20.45
C LEU A 56 22.40 -7.41 -21.09
N LEU A 57 22.02 -8.61 -20.73
CA LEU A 57 22.53 -9.83 -21.38
C LEU A 57 22.17 -9.93 -22.85
N LEU A 58 21.05 -9.33 -23.26
CA LEU A 58 20.61 -9.22 -24.65
C LEU A 58 21.17 -7.97 -25.34
N GLU A 59 22.14 -7.28 -24.73
CA GLU A 59 22.79 -6.08 -25.26
C GLU A 59 21.82 -4.94 -25.62
N ARG A 60 20.66 -4.88 -24.94
CA ARG A 60 19.70 -3.79 -25.12
C ARG A 60 20.24 -2.52 -24.46
N ALA A 61 20.10 -1.38 -25.15
CA ALA A 61 20.56 -0.10 -24.64
C ALA A 61 19.89 0.27 -23.32
N PRO A 62 20.66 0.57 -22.25
CA PRO A 62 20.11 0.97 -20.96
C PRO A 62 19.56 2.40 -21.00
N GLY A 63 18.45 2.62 -20.29
CA GLY A 63 17.86 3.93 -20.04
C GLY A 63 18.14 4.45 -18.62
N ARG A 64 17.17 5.14 -18.03
CA ARG A 64 17.27 5.69 -16.66
C ARG A 64 17.57 4.59 -15.65
N GLU A 65 18.53 4.84 -14.75
CA GLU A 65 18.98 3.89 -13.72
C GLU A 65 19.40 2.51 -14.29
N ALA A 66 19.89 2.51 -15.53
CA ALA A 66 20.25 1.32 -16.30
C ALA A 66 19.08 0.34 -16.57
N TYR A 67 17.86 0.72 -16.32
CA TYR A 67 16.70 -0.07 -16.73
C TYR A 67 16.43 0.08 -18.23
N PRO A 68 15.89 -0.95 -18.89
CA PRO A 68 15.48 -0.83 -20.28
C PRO A 68 14.32 0.16 -20.42
N GLY A 69 14.21 0.82 -21.57
CA GLY A 69 13.21 1.87 -21.80
C GLY A 69 11.75 1.42 -21.67
N ASP A 70 11.49 0.13 -21.76
CA ASP A 70 10.16 -0.48 -21.64
C ASP A 70 9.84 -1.07 -20.24
N VAL A 71 10.64 -0.73 -19.20
CA VAL A 71 10.39 -1.26 -17.84
C VAL A 71 9.04 -0.79 -17.27
N PHE A 72 8.52 0.36 -17.69
CA PHE A 72 7.17 0.78 -17.35
C PHE A 72 6.13 -0.23 -17.86
N TYR A 73 6.27 -0.65 -19.11
CA TYR A 73 5.37 -1.63 -19.72
C TYR A 73 5.46 -3.01 -19.05
N LEU A 74 6.63 -3.38 -18.53
CA LEU A 74 6.81 -4.61 -17.74
C LEU A 74 5.77 -4.72 -16.61
N HIS A 75 5.66 -3.68 -15.80
CA HIS A 75 4.74 -3.64 -14.67
C HIS A 75 3.30 -3.30 -15.08
N ALA A 76 3.12 -2.41 -16.06
CA ALA A 76 1.79 -2.06 -16.53
C ALA A 76 1.03 -3.28 -17.05
N ARG A 77 1.63 -4.07 -17.97
CA ARG A 77 0.98 -5.27 -18.50
C ARG A 77 0.72 -6.37 -17.46
N LEU A 78 1.43 -6.36 -16.31
CA LEU A 78 1.17 -7.26 -15.20
C LEU A 78 0.02 -6.76 -14.33
N LEU A 79 0.08 -5.50 -13.92
CA LEU A 79 -0.86 -4.92 -12.95
C LEU A 79 -2.22 -4.60 -13.55
N GLU A 80 -2.29 -4.23 -14.84
CA GLU A 80 -3.54 -3.98 -15.58
C GLU A 80 -4.42 -5.25 -15.75
N ARG A 81 -3.87 -6.43 -15.46
CA ARG A 81 -4.64 -7.68 -15.43
C ARG A 81 -5.55 -7.76 -14.21
N SER A 82 -5.29 -6.97 -13.17
CA SER A 82 -6.13 -6.90 -11.97
C SER A 82 -7.37 -6.06 -12.27
N ALA A 83 -8.54 -6.66 -12.11
CA ALA A 83 -9.80 -6.05 -12.50
C ALA A 83 -10.98 -6.60 -11.70
N HIS A 84 -12.09 -5.89 -11.73
CA HIS A 84 -13.39 -6.41 -11.33
C HIS A 84 -14.22 -6.63 -12.60
N LEU A 85 -14.53 -7.87 -12.89
CA LEU A 85 -15.27 -8.25 -14.09
C LEU A 85 -16.75 -7.87 -13.97
N SER A 86 -17.33 -7.50 -15.10
CA SER A 86 -18.78 -7.29 -15.18
C SER A 86 -19.55 -8.59 -14.89
N ALA A 87 -20.82 -8.47 -14.52
CA ALA A 87 -21.71 -9.63 -14.31
C ALA A 87 -21.79 -10.54 -15.55
N ALA A 88 -21.71 -9.96 -16.76
CA ALA A 88 -21.69 -10.71 -18.02
C ALA A 88 -20.46 -11.61 -18.17
N LEU A 89 -19.36 -11.29 -17.51
CA LEU A 89 -18.11 -12.05 -17.48
C LEU A 89 -17.92 -12.85 -16.19
N GLY A 90 -18.98 -13.01 -15.40
CA GLY A 90 -18.95 -13.81 -14.16
C GLY A 90 -18.78 -13.03 -12.87
N GLY A 91 -18.49 -11.73 -12.91
CA GLY A 91 -18.46 -10.84 -11.74
C GLY A 91 -17.30 -11.08 -10.77
N GLY A 92 -16.32 -11.91 -11.11
CA GLY A 92 -15.14 -12.12 -10.27
C GLY A 92 -14.20 -10.91 -10.23
N SER A 93 -13.33 -10.86 -9.20
CA SER A 93 -12.37 -9.76 -9.06
C SER A 93 -10.96 -10.25 -8.76
N MET A 94 -9.97 -9.42 -9.11
CA MET A 94 -8.58 -9.61 -8.69
C MET A 94 -8.03 -8.29 -8.16
N THR A 95 -7.63 -8.29 -6.90
CA THR A 95 -6.93 -7.18 -6.26
C THR A 95 -5.45 -7.49 -6.20
N ALA A 96 -4.61 -6.60 -6.74
CA ALA A 96 -3.16 -6.73 -6.66
C ALA A 96 -2.58 -5.80 -5.59
N LEU A 97 -1.68 -6.34 -4.78
CA LEU A 97 -0.85 -5.60 -3.83
C LEU A 97 0.62 -5.75 -4.23
N PRO A 98 1.12 -4.90 -5.14
CA PRO A 98 2.54 -4.89 -5.47
C PRO A 98 3.34 -4.26 -4.34
N ILE A 99 4.38 -4.96 -3.87
CA ILE A 99 5.36 -4.43 -2.94
C ILE A 99 6.51 -3.84 -3.74
N VAL A 100 6.96 -2.65 -3.36
CA VAL A 100 8.10 -1.96 -3.96
C VAL A 100 9.01 -1.45 -2.85
N GLU A 101 10.28 -1.77 -2.94
CA GLU A 101 11.29 -1.27 -2.00
C GLU A 101 11.69 0.16 -2.37
N THR A 102 11.77 1.04 -1.36
CA THR A 102 12.33 2.38 -1.50
C THR A 102 13.64 2.49 -0.74
N GLN A 103 14.64 3.13 -1.32
CA GLN A 103 15.88 3.43 -0.62
C GLN A 103 15.71 4.71 0.20
N ALA A 104 15.90 4.63 1.51
CA ALA A 104 15.73 5.75 2.44
C ALA A 104 14.39 6.51 2.32
N GLY A 105 13.32 5.80 1.93
CA GLY A 105 12.01 6.40 1.75
C GLY A 105 11.82 7.22 0.45
N ASP A 106 12.80 7.18 -0.47
CA ASP A 106 12.70 7.90 -1.74
C ASP A 106 11.68 7.25 -2.69
N VAL A 107 10.49 7.84 -2.74
CA VAL A 107 9.41 7.45 -3.66
C VAL A 107 9.57 8.06 -5.05
N SER A 108 10.53 8.97 -5.25
CA SER A 108 10.80 9.63 -6.54
C SER A 108 11.73 8.82 -7.46
N ALA A 109 12.30 7.73 -6.95
CA ALA A 109 13.07 6.78 -7.72
C ALA A 109 12.25 6.17 -8.87
N TYR A 110 12.93 5.66 -9.90
CA TYR A 110 12.29 5.29 -11.16
C TYR A 110 11.24 4.19 -11.02
N ILE A 111 11.54 3.09 -10.34
CA ILE A 111 10.58 1.98 -10.19
C ILE A 111 9.39 2.35 -9.28
N PRO A 112 9.57 2.94 -8.08
CA PRO A 112 8.45 3.39 -7.26
C PRO A 112 7.51 4.34 -8.01
N THR A 113 8.05 5.34 -8.72
CA THR A 113 7.25 6.31 -9.48
C THR A 113 6.40 5.63 -10.57
N ASN A 114 6.99 4.67 -11.29
CA ASN A 114 6.28 3.91 -12.32
C ASN A 114 5.12 3.11 -11.72
N VAL A 115 5.35 2.37 -10.62
CA VAL A 115 4.32 1.52 -10.00
C VAL A 115 3.21 2.38 -9.40
N ILE A 116 3.53 3.51 -8.73
CA ILE A 116 2.53 4.46 -8.21
C ILE A 116 1.64 5.01 -9.34
N SER A 117 2.20 5.26 -10.53
CA SER A 117 1.41 5.79 -11.65
C SER A 117 0.50 4.74 -12.29
N ILE A 118 0.89 3.46 -12.27
CA ILE A 118 0.07 2.36 -12.80
C ILE A 118 -1.06 2.00 -11.82
N THR A 119 -0.81 2.00 -10.52
CA THR A 119 -1.76 1.56 -9.48
C THR A 119 -2.77 2.63 -9.11
N ASP A 120 -3.88 2.23 -8.47
CA ASP A 120 -4.92 3.13 -7.97
C ASP A 120 -4.60 3.82 -6.64
N GLY A 121 -3.36 3.82 -6.25
CA GLY A 121 -2.88 4.44 -5.03
C GLY A 121 -1.72 3.69 -4.41
N GLN A 122 -1.27 4.17 -3.26
CA GLN A 122 -0.16 3.57 -2.52
C GLN A 122 -0.45 3.55 -1.02
N ILE A 123 0.04 2.50 -0.35
CA ILE A 123 0.18 2.44 1.10
C ILE A 123 1.66 2.69 1.40
N PHE A 124 1.96 3.85 1.98
CA PHE A 124 3.33 4.25 2.29
C PHE A 124 3.71 3.85 3.72
N LEU A 125 4.81 3.09 3.86
CA LEU A 125 5.33 2.66 5.15
C LEU A 125 6.57 3.49 5.50
N GLU A 126 6.57 4.09 6.70
CA GLU A 126 7.66 4.93 7.19
C GLU A 126 8.47 4.21 8.26
N SER A 127 9.80 4.17 8.08
CA SER A 127 10.72 3.58 9.07
C SER A 127 10.66 4.32 10.42
N GLU A 128 10.50 5.64 10.40
CA GLU A 128 10.37 6.44 11.62
C GLU A 128 9.15 6.05 12.46
N LEU A 129 8.01 5.81 11.81
CA LEU A 129 6.81 5.33 12.49
C LEU A 129 7.01 3.94 13.08
N PHE A 130 7.71 3.06 12.36
CA PHE A 130 8.03 1.72 12.83
C PHE A 130 8.89 1.76 14.10
N PHE A 131 9.96 2.57 14.09
CA PHE A 131 10.83 2.73 15.24
C PHE A 131 10.14 3.44 16.42
N ALA A 132 9.18 4.34 16.13
CA ALA A 132 8.32 4.95 17.16
C ALA A 132 7.28 3.97 17.73
N GLY A 133 7.26 2.72 17.28
CA GLY A 133 6.32 1.69 17.76
C GLY A 133 4.92 1.78 17.18
N GLN A 134 4.73 2.57 16.12
CA GLN A 134 3.48 2.58 15.33
C GLN A 134 3.48 1.37 14.40
N ARG A 135 2.56 0.43 14.64
CA ARG A 135 2.44 -0.80 13.83
C ARG A 135 0.97 -1.08 13.53
N PRO A 136 0.60 -1.21 12.22
CA PRO A 136 1.46 -1.04 11.05
C PRO A 136 1.99 0.39 10.91
N ALA A 137 3.19 0.53 10.31
CA ALA A 137 3.88 1.81 10.16
C ALA A 137 3.36 2.63 8.97
N VAL A 138 2.05 2.67 8.78
CA VAL A 138 1.39 3.32 7.65
C VAL A 138 1.35 4.82 7.83
N SER A 139 1.92 5.55 6.88
CA SER A 139 1.77 6.99 6.79
C SER A 139 0.40 7.35 6.23
N VAL A 140 -0.50 7.80 7.09
CA VAL A 140 -1.86 8.21 6.67
C VAL A 140 -1.82 9.45 5.76
N GLY A 141 -0.85 10.33 5.95
CA GLY A 141 -0.68 11.54 5.12
C GLY A 141 -0.23 11.25 3.70
N LEU A 142 0.77 10.36 3.54
CA LEU A 142 1.39 10.03 2.26
C LEU A 142 0.67 8.91 1.51
N SER A 143 -0.14 8.11 2.20
CA SER A 143 -0.92 7.05 1.57
C SER A 143 -2.15 7.64 0.88
N VAL A 144 -2.40 7.15 -0.34
CA VAL A 144 -3.50 7.62 -1.18
C VAL A 144 -4.21 6.42 -1.79
N SER A 145 -5.54 6.50 -1.87
CA SER A 145 -6.35 5.57 -2.66
C SER A 145 -7.31 6.35 -3.55
N ARG A 146 -7.23 6.15 -4.86
CA ARG A 146 -8.12 6.78 -5.85
C ARG A 146 -9.51 6.14 -5.85
N VAL A 147 -9.61 4.87 -5.51
CA VAL A 147 -10.84 4.06 -5.59
C VAL A 147 -11.37 3.60 -4.24
N GLY A 148 -10.59 3.70 -3.16
CA GLY A 148 -10.95 3.19 -1.83
C GLY A 148 -12.27 3.76 -1.29
N GLY A 149 -12.56 5.01 -1.61
CA GLY A 149 -13.84 5.62 -1.25
C GLY A 149 -15.07 4.94 -1.86
N ALA A 150 -14.95 4.32 -3.05
CA ALA A 150 -16.05 3.58 -3.66
C ALA A 150 -16.30 2.23 -2.97
N ALA A 151 -15.24 1.60 -2.44
CA ALA A 151 -15.32 0.32 -1.73
C ALA A 151 -15.87 0.45 -0.29
N GLN A 152 -15.81 1.64 0.31
CA GLN A 152 -16.28 1.86 1.67
C GLN A 152 -17.79 1.83 1.79
N THR A 153 -18.29 1.21 2.87
CA THR A 153 -19.69 1.33 3.25
C THR A 153 -20.04 2.78 3.65
N LYS A 154 -21.31 3.15 3.61
CA LYS A 154 -21.78 4.48 4.04
C LYS A 154 -21.39 4.78 5.50
N LEU A 155 -21.44 3.76 6.38
CA LEU A 155 -21.05 3.89 7.78
C LEU A 155 -19.54 4.12 7.92
N MET A 156 -18.71 3.38 7.20
CA MET A 156 -17.25 3.57 7.21
C MET A 156 -16.89 4.97 6.71
N LYS A 157 -17.48 5.45 5.61
CA LYS A 157 -17.25 6.81 5.11
C LYS A 157 -17.56 7.87 6.16
N LYS A 158 -18.67 7.68 6.91
CA LYS A 158 -19.04 8.59 8.00
C LYS A 158 -18.07 8.49 9.17
N ALA A 159 -17.64 7.28 9.54
CA ALA A 159 -16.75 7.04 10.67
C ALA A 159 -15.31 7.53 10.42
N VAL A 160 -14.83 7.53 9.18
CA VAL A 160 -13.48 8.04 8.84
C VAL A 160 -13.45 9.57 8.84
N GLY A 161 -14.52 10.23 8.41
CA GLY A 161 -14.76 11.69 8.44
C GLY A 161 -13.51 12.57 8.49
N SER A 162 -13.30 13.22 9.63
CA SER A 162 -12.19 14.15 9.88
C SER A 162 -10.87 13.47 10.31
N ILE A 163 -10.87 12.18 10.64
CA ILE A 163 -9.74 11.49 11.30
C ILE A 163 -8.41 11.71 10.56
N ARG A 164 -8.42 11.72 9.23
CA ARG A 164 -7.21 11.97 8.44
C ARG A 164 -6.68 13.39 8.65
N LEU A 165 -7.57 14.38 8.71
CA LEU A 165 -7.22 15.78 8.97
C LEU A 165 -6.70 15.94 10.39
N ASP A 166 -7.39 15.36 11.36
CA ASP A 166 -7.03 15.40 12.78
C ASP A 166 -5.61 14.81 13.02
N LEU A 167 -5.28 13.69 12.35
CA LEU A 167 -3.94 13.10 12.40
C LEU A 167 -2.87 13.99 11.76
N SER A 168 -3.19 14.67 10.66
CA SER A 168 -2.25 15.59 10.01
C SER A 168 -1.98 16.79 10.92
N GLN A 169 -3.01 17.39 11.51
CA GLN A 169 -2.89 18.48 12.46
C GLN A 169 -2.09 18.08 13.71
N TYR A 170 -2.35 16.89 14.23
CA TYR A 170 -1.59 16.35 15.36
C TYR A 170 -0.09 16.23 15.05
N ARG A 171 0.28 15.73 13.86
CA ARG A 171 1.70 15.61 13.44
C ARG A 171 2.35 16.99 13.35
N GLU A 172 1.68 17.97 12.78
CA GLU A 172 2.17 19.34 12.72
C GLU A 172 2.39 19.92 14.12
N MET A 173 1.41 19.78 15.01
CA MET A 173 1.51 20.24 16.39
C MET A 173 2.66 19.54 17.15
N GLN A 174 2.91 18.25 16.92
CA GLN A 174 4.05 17.54 17.54
C GLN A 174 5.40 18.15 17.18
N VAL A 175 5.56 18.67 15.97
CA VAL A 175 6.80 19.35 15.57
C VAL A 175 6.99 20.63 16.39
N PHE A 176 5.93 21.42 16.55
CA PHE A 176 5.99 22.68 17.33
C PHE A 176 6.25 22.45 18.82
N THR A 177 5.72 21.38 19.41
CA THR A 177 5.95 21.07 20.84
C THR A 177 7.40 20.74 21.17
N ARG A 178 8.18 20.27 20.19
CA ARG A 178 9.62 20.00 20.37
C ARG A 178 10.46 21.26 20.57
N PHE A 179 9.94 22.42 20.18
CA PHE A 179 10.64 23.71 20.28
C PHE A 179 10.34 24.49 21.56
N GLY A 180 9.56 23.93 22.50
CA GLY A 180 9.40 24.44 23.87
C GLY A 180 8.63 25.75 23.94
N GLY A 181 7.32 25.74 23.76
CA GLY A 181 6.43 26.87 24.05
C GLY A 181 5.43 26.50 25.14
N ASP A 182 4.98 27.49 25.90
CA ASP A 182 3.80 27.35 26.76
C ASP A 182 2.59 27.04 25.87
N LEU A 183 2.06 25.82 26.01
CA LEU A 183 0.90 25.38 25.25
C LEU A 183 -0.39 25.77 25.99
N ASP A 184 -1.29 26.34 25.28
CA ASP A 184 -2.63 26.60 25.79
C ASP A 184 -3.42 25.30 26.00
N GLU A 185 -4.46 25.38 26.84
CA GLU A 185 -5.25 24.20 27.21
C GLU A 185 -5.93 23.53 25.99
N THR A 186 -6.28 24.33 24.99
CA THR A 186 -6.89 23.84 23.75
C THR A 186 -5.92 22.97 22.96
N THR A 187 -4.69 23.46 22.77
CA THR A 187 -3.62 22.71 22.09
C THR A 187 -3.28 21.41 22.83
N LEU A 188 -3.25 21.45 24.16
CA LEU A 188 -3.03 20.24 24.97
C LEU A 188 -4.14 19.20 24.79
N ARG A 189 -5.40 19.62 24.65
CA ARG A 189 -6.53 18.72 24.36
C ARG A 189 -6.39 18.07 22.98
N GLU A 190 -6.07 18.85 21.97
CA GLU A 190 -5.87 18.33 20.60
C GLU A 190 -4.68 17.37 20.53
N LEU A 191 -3.59 17.63 21.26
CA LEU A 191 -2.45 16.72 21.37
C LEU A 191 -2.82 15.41 22.07
N ARG A 192 -3.62 15.43 23.13
CA ARG A 192 -4.12 14.22 23.81
C ARG A 192 -5.00 13.39 22.85
N TYR A 193 -5.90 14.07 22.16
CA TYR A 193 -6.78 13.44 21.17
C TYR A 193 -5.99 12.78 20.04
N GLY A 194 -5.04 13.47 19.43
CA GLY A 194 -4.19 12.91 18.36
C GLY A 194 -3.30 11.76 18.83
N ALA A 195 -2.81 11.82 20.07
CA ALA A 195 -2.10 10.70 20.68
C ALA A 195 -3.02 9.48 20.87
N GLY A 196 -4.26 9.71 21.30
CA GLY A 196 -5.30 8.69 21.40
C GLY A 196 -5.61 8.04 20.06
N LEU A 197 -5.80 8.84 18.99
CA LEU A 197 -5.99 8.35 17.62
C LEU A 197 -4.82 7.47 17.16
N THR A 198 -3.58 7.92 17.41
CA THR A 198 -2.39 7.15 17.04
C THR A 198 -2.35 5.80 17.75
N ARG A 199 -2.76 5.74 19.02
CA ARG A 199 -2.85 4.47 19.79
C ARG A 199 -3.97 3.58 19.27
N LEU A 200 -5.13 4.16 18.91
CA LEU A 200 -6.27 3.43 18.36
C LEU A 200 -5.93 2.73 17.05
N LEU A 201 -5.10 3.36 16.21
CA LEU A 201 -4.69 2.83 14.91
C LEU A 201 -3.58 1.77 14.99
N ARG A 202 -3.05 1.50 16.19
CA ARG A 202 -2.10 0.38 16.35
C ARG A 202 -2.87 -0.93 16.30
N GLN A 203 -2.30 -1.88 15.57
CA GLN A 203 -2.91 -3.19 15.36
C GLN A 203 -1.88 -4.28 15.64
N SER A 204 -2.28 -5.30 16.39
CA SER A 204 -1.47 -6.52 16.56
C SER A 204 -1.47 -7.33 15.27
N LEU A 205 -0.36 -8.04 15.00
CA LEU A 205 -0.15 -8.80 13.77
C LEU A 205 -1.25 -9.88 13.53
N HIS A 206 -1.74 -10.49 14.60
CA HIS A 206 -2.68 -11.63 14.52
C HIS A 206 -4.05 -11.32 15.13
N ALA A 207 -4.41 -10.04 15.26
CA ALA A 207 -5.70 -9.62 15.81
C ALA A 207 -6.44 -8.67 14.85
N PRO A 208 -6.90 -9.17 13.69
CA PRO A 208 -7.67 -8.35 12.77
C PRO A 208 -9.03 -8.01 13.37
N LEU A 209 -9.45 -6.76 13.19
CA LEU A 209 -10.76 -6.29 13.60
C LEU A 209 -11.77 -6.50 12.48
N SER A 210 -12.98 -6.92 12.83
CA SER A 210 -14.10 -6.94 11.90
C SER A 210 -14.48 -5.53 11.45
N GLN A 211 -15.15 -5.40 10.30
CA GLN A 211 -15.60 -4.10 9.79
C GLN A 211 -16.50 -3.35 10.79
N ALA A 212 -17.34 -4.06 11.53
CA ALA A 212 -18.21 -3.47 12.54
C ALA A 212 -17.41 -2.89 13.71
N GLU A 213 -16.43 -3.62 14.22
CA GLU A 213 -15.53 -3.15 15.28
C GLU A 213 -14.73 -1.93 14.82
N GLN A 214 -14.19 -1.95 13.60
CA GLN A 214 -13.48 -0.79 13.03
C GLN A 214 -14.38 0.45 12.99
N VAL A 215 -15.62 0.33 12.51
CA VAL A 215 -16.58 1.44 12.47
C VAL A 215 -16.90 1.97 13.86
N LEU A 216 -17.12 1.09 14.83
CA LEU A 216 -17.42 1.49 16.21
C LEU A 216 -16.24 2.24 16.85
N LEU A 217 -15.03 1.71 16.69
CA LEU A 217 -13.82 2.37 17.20
C LEU A 217 -13.61 3.75 16.58
N LEU A 218 -13.78 3.89 15.26
CA LEU A 218 -13.61 5.16 14.58
C LEU A 218 -14.71 6.16 14.95
N LEU A 219 -15.94 5.72 15.16
CA LEU A 219 -17.03 6.59 15.66
C LEU A 219 -16.79 7.04 17.10
N SER A 220 -16.28 6.17 17.98
CA SER A 220 -15.91 6.54 19.35
C SER A 220 -14.77 7.57 19.37
N ALA A 221 -13.84 7.45 18.43
CA ALA A 221 -12.78 8.43 18.23
C ALA A 221 -13.33 9.80 17.82
N GLN A 222 -14.23 9.84 16.81
CA GLN A 222 -14.88 11.10 16.41
C GLN A 222 -15.68 11.75 17.54
N ALA A 223 -16.33 10.95 18.37
CA ALA A 223 -17.05 11.40 19.55
C ALA A 223 -16.13 11.81 20.72
N ARG A 224 -14.80 11.71 20.54
CA ARG A 224 -13.78 12.04 21.57
C ARG A 224 -14.01 11.35 22.91
N LEU A 225 -14.39 10.05 22.87
CA LEU A 225 -14.70 9.26 24.06
C LEU A 225 -13.48 8.67 24.77
N PHE A 226 -12.26 9.11 24.41
CA PHE A 226 -10.98 8.63 25.03
C PHE A 226 -9.98 9.76 25.20
#